data_5ae20fd1a7e211d28dc4b9491050f238
#
_entry.id   5ae20fd1a7e211d28dc4b9491050f238
#
_cell.length_a   1.000
_cell.length_b   1.000
_cell.length_c   1.000
_cell.angle_alpha   90.00
_cell.angle_beta   90.00
_cell.angle_gamma   90.00
#
_symmetry.space_group_name_H-M   'P 1'
#
loop_
_entity.id
_entity.type
_entity.pdbx_description
1 polymer ?
#
loop_
_entity_poly.entity_id
_entity_poly.type
_entity_poly.pdbx_seq_one_letter_code
_entity_poly.pdbx_strand_id
1 'polypeptide(L)'
;MKVILINGSPHKDGCTFTALNEVAKSLEQNEIKTEIIHIGLENIRGCIACRHCYKTNQCVFHDCVNEIAKKFEKCDGLVIGTPVYYASVNGTLLSFLDRLFYSTHFDKTMKVGACVVSARRGGCSATFDILNKYFTISNMPIVSSQYWNQVHGNTPNE
;
A
#
# COMPACT_ATOMS: atom_id res chain seq x y z
N MET A 1 10.86 7.82 13.86
CA MET A 1 9.78 7.67 12.88
C MET A 1 9.69 6.21 12.43
N LYS A 2 8.50 5.76 12.04
CA LYS A 2 8.26 4.41 11.50
C LYS A 2 7.40 4.50 10.23
N VAL A 3 7.79 3.77 9.19
CA VAL A 3 7.04 3.63 7.93
C VAL A 3 6.72 2.16 7.70
N ILE A 4 5.48 1.84 7.36
CA ILE A 4 5.11 0.51 6.89
C ILE A 4 5.01 0.52 5.36
N LEU A 5 5.47 -0.57 4.75
CA LEU A 5 5.45 -0.75 3.30
C LEU A 5 4.62 -1.98 2.97
N ILE A 6 3.58 -1.83 2.18
CA ILE A 6 2.69 -2.93 1.79
C ILE A 6 3.11 -3.46 0.43
N ASN A 7 3.51 -4.73 0.36
CA ASN A 7 3.76 -5.43 -0.88
C ASN A 7 2.49 -6.17 -1.32
N GLY A 8 1.78 -5.62 -2.30
CA GLY A 8 0.56 -6.20 -2.88
C GLY A 8 0.82 -7.20 -4.03
N SER A 9 2.07 -7.44 -4.39
CA SER A 9 2.41 -8.40 -5.44
C SER A 9 2.19 -9.85 -4.99
N PRO A 10 1.63 -10.74 -5.82
CA PRO A 10 1.62 -12.17 -5.53
C PRO A 10 3.03 -12.78 -5.51
N HIS A 11 4.02 -12.12 -6.13
CA HIS A 11 5.42 -12.52 -6.08
C HIS A 11 6.12 -11.85 -4.90
N LYS A 12 6.41 -12.63 -3.86
CA LYS A 12 7.00 -12.12 -2.61
C LYS A 12 8.29 -11.34 -2.86
N ASP A 13 9.16 -11.85 -3.70
CA ASP A 13 10.50 -11.33 -4.00
C ASP A 13 10.62 -10.82 -5.45
N GLY A 14 9.50 -10.33 -6.04
CA GLY A 14 9.45 -9.82 -7.41
C GLY A 14 9.81 -8.33 -7.52
N CYS A 15 9.60 -7.74 -8.71
CA CYS A 15 9.94 -6.33 -9.00
C CYS A 15 9.33 -5.34 -8.00
N THR A 16 8.09 -5.56 -7.59
CA THR A 16 7.44 -4.71 -6.57
C THR A 16 8.19 -4.74 -5.25
N PHE A 17 8.58 -5.94 -4.79
CA PHE A 17 9.37 -6.08 -3.56
C PHE A 17 10.73 -5.41 -3.69
N THR A 18 11.43 -5.61 -4.82
CA THR A 18 12.74 -4.99 -5.07
C THR A 18 12.66 -3.47 -4.95
N ALA A 19 11.66 -2.85 -5.59
CA ALA A 19 11.46 -1.41 -5.50
C ALA A 19 11.11 -0.95 -4.07
N LEU A 20 10.22 -1.65 -3.36
CA LEU A 20 9.90 -1.34 -1.97
C LEU A 20 11.10 -1.51 -1.03
N ASN A 21 11.95 -2.50 -1.29
CA ASN A 21 13.16 -2.74 -0.51
C ASN A 21 14.19 -1.62 -0.69
N GLU A 22 14.32 -1.05 -1.88
CA GLU A 22 15.18 0.13 -2.08
C GLU A 22 14.63 1.37 -1.35
N VAL A 23 13.30 1.56 -1.33
CA VAL A 23 12.67 2.60 -0.50
C VAL A 23 12.96 2.36 0.99
N ALA A 24 12.82 1.12 1.47
CA ALA A 24 13.09 0.76 2.86
C ALA A 24 14.55 1.04 3.23
N LYS A 25 15.51 0.61 2.42
CA LYS A 25 16.94 0.88 2.64
C LYS A 25 17.25 2.39 2.72
N SER A 26 16.66 3.18 1.83
CA SER A 26 16.85 4.64 1.84
C SER A 26 16.28 5.27 3.11
N LEU A 27 15.12 4.82 3.57
CA LEU A 27 14.52 5.28 4.83
C LEU A 27 15.39 4.88 6.03
N GLU A 28 15.89 3.66 6.07
CA GLU A 28 16.73 3.14 7.16
C GLU A 28 18.08 3.86 7.24
N GLN A 29 18.69 4.22 6.11
CA GLN A 29 19.87 5.09 6.05
C GLN A 29 19.64 6.47 6.68
N ASN A 30 18.38 6.91 6.76
CA ASN A 30 17.96 8.15 7.40
C ASN A 30 17.31 7.93 8.78
N GLU A 31 17.65 6.82 9.46
CA GLU A 31 17.19 6.47 10.81
C GLU A 31 15.66 6.31 10.95
N ILE A 32 14.96 6.06 9.84
CA ILE A 32 13.52 5.79 9.83
C ILE A 32 13.32 4.27 9.86
N LYS A 33 12.65 3.76 10.88
CA LYS A 33 12.32 2.33 11.00
C LYS A 33 11.34 1.92 9.92
N THR A 34 11.57 0.77 9.28
CA THR A 34 10.70 0.24 8.24
C THR A 34 10.17 -1.15 8.58
N GLU A 35 9.05 -1.51 7.97
CA GLU A 35 8.48 -2.85 8.01
C GLU A 35 7.77 -3.13 6.69
N ILE A 36 8.29 -4.10 5.90
CA ILE A 36 7.62 -4.54 4.67
C ILE A 36 6.66 -5.68 5.00
N ILE A 37 5.38 -5.50 4.67
CA ILE A 37 4.31 -6.48 4.91
C ILE A 37 3.83 -7.00 3.56
N HIS A 38 3.97 -8.30 3.32
CA HIS A 38 3.51 -8.96 2.12
C HIS A 38 2.06 -9.44 2.29
N ILE A 39 1.16 -8.99 1.40
CA ILE A 39 -0.25 -9.35 1.41
C ILE A 39 -0.73 -9.98 0.10
N GLY A 40 0.13 -10.07 -0.90
CA GLY A 40 -0.25 -10.47 -2.25
C GLY A 40 -0.78 -11.89 -2.40
N LEU A 41 -0.53 -12.77 -1.43
CA LEU A 41 -1.05 -14.15 -1.38
C LEU A 41 -2.15 -14.34 -0.33
N GLU A 42 -2.52 -13.28 0.39
CA GLU A 42 -3.57 -13.36 1.39
C GLU A 42 -4.97 -13.47 0.75
N ASN A 43 -5.84 -14.26 1.37
CA ASN A 43 -7.23 -14.38 0.92
C ASN A 43 -8.09 -13.22 1.46
N ILE A 44 -7.97 -12.06 0.81
CA ILE A 44 -8.66 -10.84 1.21
C ILE A 44 -9.87 -10.59 0.32
N ARG A 45 -11.06 -10.76 0.88
CA ARG A 45 -12.29 -10.39 0.16
C ARG A 45 -12.55 -8.89 0.22
N GLY A 46 -13.29 -8.36 -0.75
CA GLY A 46 -13.71 -6.97 -0.82
C GLY A 46 -14.65 -6.55 0.32
N CYS A 47 -14.80 -5.24 0.52
CA CYS A 47 -15.72 -4.67 1.48
C CYS A 47 -17.17 -5.00 1.09
N ILE A 48 -17.99 -5.44 2.06
CA ILE A 48 -19.41 -5.75 1.87
C ILE A 48 -20.34 -4.64 2.36
N ALA A 49 -19.81 -3.47 2.66
CA ALA A 49 -20.56 -2.29 3.12
C ALA A 49 -21.47 -2.55 4.36
N CYS A 50 -21.08 -3.49 5.22
CA CYS A 50 -21.88 -3.89 6.40
C CYS A 50 -21.93 -2.85 7.52
N ARG A 51 -21.12 -1.79 7.46
CA ARG A 51 -21.02 -0.70 8.44
C ARG A 51 -20.64 -1.15 9.86
N HIS A 52 -20.15 -2.37 10.04
CA HIS A 52 -19.69 -2.88 11.35
C HIS A 52 -18.58 -1.98 11.93
N CYS A 53 -17.68 -1.52 11.09
CA CYS A 53 -16.56 -0.67 11.48
C CYS A 53 -16.96 0.70 12.06
N TYR A 54 -18.11 1.26 11.69
CA TYR A 54 -18.59 2.50 12.32
C TYR A 54 -18.87 2.38 13.83
N LYS A 55 -19.11 1.16 14.31
CA LYS A 55 -19.37 0.91 15.72
C LYS A 55 -18.16 0.39 16.49
N THR A 56 -17.26 -0.30 15.79
CA THR A 56 -16.18 -1.08 16.42
C THR A 56 -14.78 -0.59 16.08
N ASN A 57 -14.65 0.33 15.08
CA ASN A 57 -13.36 0.75 14.48
C ASN A 57 -12.54 -0.44 13.94
N GLN A 58 -13.20 -1.54 13.56
CA GLN A 58 -12.58 -2.73 13.00
C GLN A 58 -13.43 -3.31 11.89
N CYS A 59 -12.77 -3.93 10.89
CA CYS A 59 -13.48 -4.70 9.88
C CYS A 59 -14.12 -5.95 10.51
N VAL A 60 -15.30 -6.34 10.02
CA VAL A 60 -16.00 -7.54 10.48
C VAL A 60 -15.27 -8.85 10.17
N PHE A 61 -14.41 -8.85 9.15
CA PHE A 61 -13.63 -10.02 8.80
C PHE A 61 -12.36 -10.13 9.64
N HIS A 62 -12.11 -11.34 10.14
CA HIS A 62 -10.94 -11.66 10.97
C HIS A 62 -9.79 -12.14 10.09
N ASP A 63 -9.11 -11.21 9.44
CA ASP A 63 -7.95 -11.43 8.60
C ASP A 63 -6.87 -10.36 8.85
N CYS A 64 -5.82 -10.35 8.04
CA CYS A 64 -4.67 -9.44 8.21
C CYS A 64 -5.02 -7.94 8.22
N VAL A 65 -6.19 -7.53 7.68
CA VAL A 65 -6.58 -6.11 7.60
C VAL A 65 -6.63 -5.46 8.98
N ASN A 66 -7.24 -6.11 9.97
CA ASN A 66 -7.37 -5.54 11.32
C ASN A 66 -6.02 -5.45 12.06
N GLU A 67 -5.12 -6.39 11.83
CA GLU A 67 -3.78 -6.36 12.40
C GLU A 67 -2.92 -5.25 11.79
N ILE A 68 -2.99 -5.12 10.46
CA ILE A 68 -2.25 -4.07 9.74
C ILE A 68 -2.83 -2.68 10.07
N ALA A 69 -4.14 -2.56 10.28
CA ALA A 69 -4.78 -1.33 10.73
C ALA A 69 -4.16 -0.79 12.04
N LYS A 70 -3.89 -1.66 13.02
CA LYS A 70 -3.22 -1.29 14.28
C LYS A 70 -1.77 -0.84 14.08
N LYS A 71 -1.08 -1.40 13.09
CA LYS A 71 0.28 -0.97 12.73
C LYS A 71 0.25 0.38 12.01
N PHE A 72 -0.74 0.57 11.12
CA PHE A 72 -0.93 1.83 10.39
C PHE A 72 -1.26 2.99 11.33
N GLU A 73 -2.08 2.76 12.35
CA GLU A 73 -2.36 3.78 13.37
C GLU A 73 -1.09 4.29 14.06
N LYS A 74 -0.13 3.39 14.33
CA LYS A 74 1.11 3.67 15.08
C LYS A 74 2.29 4.11 14.21
N CYS A 75 2.15 4.14 12.88
CA CYS A 75 3.23 4.57 12.00
C CYS A 75 3.05 6.03 11.54
N ASP A 76 4.12 6.62 11.05
CA ASP A 76 4.17 7.99 10.53
C ASP A 76 3.95 8.06 9.02
N GLY A 77 4.09 6.91 8.33
CA GLY A 77 3.91 6.84 6.88
C GLY A 77 3.53 5.45 6.38
N LEU A 78 2.93 5.44 5.19
CA LEU A 78 2.46 4.25 4.48
C LEU A 78 2.97 4.29 3.03
N VAL A 79 3.75 3.29 2.63
CA VAL A 79 4.16 3.08 1.25
C VAL A 79 3.41 1.87 0.68
N ILE A 80 2.83 2.02 -0.50
CA ILE A 80 2.05 0.95 -1.15
C ILE A 80 2.73 0.54 -2.44
N GLY A 81 3.11 -0.74 -2.57
CA GLY A 81 3.66 -1.32 -3.78
C GLY A 81 2.68 -2.28 -4.46
N THR A 82 2.53 -2.16 -5.78
CA THR A 82 1.65 -3.01 -6.59
C THR A 82 2.24 -3.32 -7.96
N PRO A 83 2.03 -4.53 -8.50
CA PRO A 83 2.15 -4.74 -9.92
C PRO A 83 0.92 -4.17 -10.66
N VAL A 84 1.09 -3.87 -11.95
CA VAL A 84 -0.02 -3.48 -12.83
C VAL A 84 -0.75 -4.71 -13.35
N TYR A 85 -2.04 -4.76 -13.12
CA TYR A 85 -2.94 -5.75 -13.73
C TYR A 85 -4.04 -5.02 -14.50
N TYR A 86 -4.08 -5.17 -15.83
CA TYR A 86 -5.05 -4.49 -16.71
C TYR A 86 -5.15 -2.98 -16.47
N ALA A 87 -3.99 -2.31 -16.43
CA ALA A 87 -3.87 -0.87 -16.15
C ALA A 87 -4.51 -0.45 -14.81
N SER A 88 -4.50 -1.34 -13.83
CA SER A 88 -5.07 -1.13 -12.49
C SER A 88 -4.20 -1.79 -11.42
N VAL A 89 -4.56 -1.54 -10.18
CA VAL A 89 -3.98 -2.17 -9.00
C VAL A 89 -4.38 -3.65 -8.94
N ASN A 90 -3.50 -4.49 -8.40
CA ASN A 90 -3.81 -5.89 -8.10
C ASN A 90 -5.09 -6.00 -7.24
N GLY A 91 -6.00 -6.92 -7.58
CA GLY A 91 -7.31 -7.05 -6.93
C GLY A 91 -7.26 -7.34 -5.44
N THR A 92 -6.31 -8.16 -4.97
CA THR A 92 -6.10 -8.44 -3.54
C THR A 92 -5.74 -7.16 -2.79
N LEU A 93 -4.84 -6.35 -3.36
CA LEU A 93 -4.45 -5.07 -2.76
C LEU A 93 -5.60 -4.07 -2.74
N LEU A 94 -6.41 -3.97 -3.81
CA LEU A 94 -7.60 -3.09 -3.80
C LEU A 94 -8.58 -3.50 -2.69
N SER A 95 -8.89 -4.79 -2.59
CA SER A 95 -9.75 -5.31 -1.52
C SER A 95 -9.22 -5.00 -0.12
N PHE A 96 -7.89 -5.08 0.04
CA PHE A 96 -7.20 -4.72 1.27
C PHE A 96 -7.34 -3.22 1.58
N LEU A 97 -7.03 -2.35 0.62
CA LEU A 97 -7.03 -0.90 0.79
C LEU A 97 -8.44 -0.36 1.07
N ASP A 98 -9.45 -0.82 0.31
CA ASP A 98 -10.85 -0.45 0.55
C ASP A 98 -11.24 -0.73 2.00
N ARG A 99 -10.89 -1.91 2.51
CA ARG A 99 -11.22 -2.29 3.87
C ARG A 99 -10.36 -1.59 4.90
N LEU A 100 -9.06 -1.45 4.66
CA LEU A 100 -8.14 -0.76 5.57
C LEU A 100 -8.59 0.68 5.78
N PHE A 101 -8.76 1.43 4.71
CA PHE A 101 -9.11 2.85 4.79
C PHE A 101 -10.55 3.08 5.27
N TYR A 102 -11.47 2.19 4.90
CA TYR A 102 -12.87 2.30 5.31
C TYR A 102 -13.11 1.91 6.78
N SER A 103 -12.33 0.98 7.33
CA SER A 103 -12.50 0.49 8.69
C SER A 103 -11.67 1.23 9.75
N THR A 104 -10.75 2.08 9.34
CA THR A 104 -9.90 2.83 10.26
C THR A 104 -10.38 4.27 10.43
N HIS A 105 -10.77 4.63 11.65
CA HIS A 105 -11.33 5.95 11.97
C HIS A 105 -10.35 6.86 12.73
N PHE A 106 -9.10 6.43 12.97
CA PHE A 106 -8.07 7.29 13.50
C PHE A 106 -7.69 8.40 12.48
N ASP A 107 -7.20 9.51 12.99
CA ASP A 107 -6.74 10.62 12.16
C ASP A 107 -5.50 10.22 11.36
N LYS A 108 -5.59 10.34 10.04
CA LYS A 108 -4.51 10.06 9.08
C LYS A 108 -3.83 11.32 8.58
N THR A 109 -4.36 12.49 8.98
CA THR A 109 -3.83 13.79 8.56
C THR A 109 -2.34 13.86 8.84
N MET A 110 -1.58 14.26 7.84
CA MET A 110 -0.12 14.39 7.87
C MET A 110 0.68 13.08 8.03
N LYS A 111 0.05 11.89 8.09
CA LYS A 111 0.79 10.65 7.82
C LYS A 111 1.23 10.64 6.36
N VAL A 112 2.50 10.39 6.12
CA VAL A 112 3.07 10.49 4.77
C VAL A 112 2.66 9.29 3.92
N GLY A 113 2.15 9.54 2.71
CA GLY A 113 1.78 8.52 1.74
C GLY A 113 2.74 8.47 0.56
N ALA A 114 3.07 7.27 0.08
CA ALA A 114 3.75 7.06 -1.19
C ALA A 114 3.31 5.76 -1.84
N CYS A 115 3.43 5.65 -3.16
CA CYS A 115 3.21 4.38 -3.84
C CYS A 115 4.31 4.11 -4.88
N VAL A 116 4.56 2.82 -5.11
CA VAL A 116 5.46 2.32 -6.15
C VAL A 116 4.68 1.34 -7.02
N VAL A 117 4.73 1.56 -8.32
CA VAL A 117 4.01 0.73 -9.30
C VAL A 117 5.00 0.02 -10.20
N SER A 118 4.91 -1.30 -10.30
CA SER A 118 5.75 -2.10 -11.19
C SER A 118 4.94 -2.65 -12.35
N ALA A 119 5.47 -2.56 -13.56
CA ALA A 119 4.84 -3.09 -14.76
C ALA A 119 5.85 -3.70 -15.71
N ARG A 120 5.42 -4.74 -16.43
CA ARG A 120 6.20 -5.26 -17.56
C ARG A 120 6.22 -4.30 -18.75
N ARG A 121 5.10 -3.57 -19.00
CA ARG A 121 4.92 -2.68 -20.15
C ARG A 121 4.32 -1.34 -19.75
N GLY A 122 3.00 -1.21 -19.80
CA GLY A 122 2.28 0.04 -19.57
C GLY A 122 1.19 -0.08 -18.51
N GLY A 123 0.45 1.03 -18.28
CA GLY A 123 -0.65 1.10 -17.33
C GLY A 123 -0.26 1.60 -15.94
N CYS A 124 1.00 1.97 -15.74
CA CYS A 124 1.48 2.46 -14.45
C CYS A 124 0.77 3.74 -14.00
N SER A 125 0.61 4.73 -14.88
CA SER A 125 0.00 6.03 -14.52
C SER A 125 -1.42 5.88 -13.99
N ALA A 126 -2.27 5.09 -14.69
CA ALA A 126 -3.63 4.84 -14.25
C ALA A 126 -3.67 4.11 -12.89
N THR A 127 -2.76 3.14 -12.68
CA THR A 127 -2.61 2.42 -11.42
C THR A 127 -2.14 3.33 -10.30
N PHE A 128 -1.18 4.21 -10.57
CA PHE A 128 -0.64 5.19 -9.65
C PHE A 128 -1.74 6.17 -9.17
N ASP A 129 -2.57 6.66 -10.08
CA ASP A 129 -3.68 7.55 -9.77
C ASP A 129 -4.72 6.92 -8.84
N ILE A 130 -4.99 5.62 -9.01
CA ILE A 130 -5.91 4.88 -8.13
C ILE A 130 -5.36 4.87 -6.70
N LEU A 131 -4.08 4.56 -6.51
CA LEU A 131 -3.47 4.51 -5.19
C LEU A 131 -3.44 5.87 -4.49
N ASN A 132 -3.12 6.93 -5.23
CA ASN A 132 -3.06 8.29 -4.67
C ASN A 132 -4.39 8.78 -4.13
N LYS A 133 -5.53 8.29 -4.63
CA LYS A 133 -6.86 8.65 -4.12
C LYS A 133 -7.09 8.24 -2.67
N TYR A 134 -6.51 7.12 -2.23
CA TYR A 134 -6.59 6.70 -0.83
C TYR A 134 -5.87 7.69 0.10
N PHE A 135 -4.73 8.20 -0.33
CA PHE A 135 -3.98 9.19 0.43
C PHE A 135 -4.68 10.55 0.45
N THR A 136 -5.08 11.05 -0.72
CA THR A 136 -5.65 12.39 -0.85
C THR A 136 -6.95 12.57 -0.09
N ILE A 137 -7.88 11.60 -0.15
CA ILE A 137 -9.13 11.67 0.62
C ILE A 137 -8.90 11.56 2.14
N SER A 138 -7.75 11.04 2.55
CA SER A 138 -7.36 10.85 3.94
C SER A 138 -6.49 11.99 4.50
N ASN A 139 -6.32 13.09 3.77
CA ASN A 139 -5.47 14.22 4.12
C ASN A 139 -3.99 13.83 4.37
N MET A 140 -3.54 12.78 3.71
CA MET A 140 -2.16 12.32 3.77
C MET A 140 -1.35 13.02 2.68
N PRO A 141 -0.26 13.75 3.01
CA PRO A 141 0.63 14.31 2.00
C PRO A 141 1.31 13.18 1.21
N ILE A 142 1.35 13.33 -0.11
CA ILE A 142 1.97 12.36 -1.00
C ILE A 142 3.41 12.76 -1.28
N VAL A 143 4.35 11.86 -1.01
CA VAL A 143 5.74 12.02 -1.43
C VAL A 143 5.84 11.72 -2.92
N SER A 144 6.29 12.70 -3.67
CA SER A 144 6.61 12.57 -5.08
C SER A 144 8.13 12.48 -5.29
N SER A 145 8.53 11.91 -6.40
CA SER A 145 9.90 11.96 -6.92
C SER A 145 9.98 12.99 -8.05
N GLN A 146 11.13 13.07 -8.71
CA GLN A 146 11.31 13.90 -9.90
C GLN A 146 10.32 13.54 -11.01
N TYR A 147 9.85 12.30 -11.02
CA TYR A 147 8.78 11.80 -11.87
C TYR A 147 7.88 10.87 -11.04
N TRP A 148 6.95 10.11 -11.62
CA TRP A 148 6.13 9.16 -10.86
C TRP A 148 6.94 7.92 -10.48
N ASN A 149 6.70 7.34 -9.31
CA ASN A 149 7.40 6.16 -8.80
C ASN A 149 6.95 4.89 -9.53
N GLN A 150 7.41 4.74 -10.75
CA GLN A 150 7.10 3.64 -11.66
C GLN A 150 8.38 2.90 -12.03
N VAL A 151 8.34 1.59 -11.94
CA VAL A 151 9.44 0.72 -12.35
C VAL A 151 8.97 -0.26 -13.41
N HIS A 152 9.84 -0.58 -14.34
CA HIS A 152 9.54 -1.51 -15.44
C HIS A 152 10.48 -2.71 -15.35
N GLY A 153 9.94 -3.89 -15.60
CA GLY A 153 10.65 -5.16 -15.61
C GLY A 153 9.67 -6.32 -15.45
N ASN A 154 10.03 -7.48 -15.95
CA ASN A 154 9.31 -8.74 -15.77
C ASN A 154 9.91 -9.54 -14.62
N THR A 155 11.20 -9.36 -14.39
CA THR A 155 11.96 -9.95 -13.28
C THR A 155 12.79 -8.88 -12.58
N PRO A 156 13.22 -9.12 -11.32
CA PRO A 156 14.05 -8.15 -10.57
C PRO A 156 15.39 -7.81 -11.22
N ASN A 157 15.83 -8.61 -12.18
CA ASN A 157 17.13 -8.43 -12.87
C ASN A 157 17.04 -7.58 -14.15
N GLU A 158 15.84 -7.18 -14.54
CA GLU A 158 15.58 -6.31 -15.70
C GLU A 158 15.42 -4.84 -15.26
#